data_8cbb8a6b20cc2537edd6f0abd7ac3ce8
#
_entry.id   8cbb8a6b20cc2537edd6f0abd7ac3ce8
#
_cell.length_a   1.000
_cell.length_b   1.000
_cell.length_c   1.000
_cell.angle_alpha   90.00
_cell.angle_beta   90.00
_cell.angle_gamma   90.00
#
_symmetry.space_group_name_H-M   'P 1'
#
loop_
_entity.id
_entity.type
_entity.pdbx_description
1 polymer ?
#
loop_
_entity_poly.entity_id
_entity_poly.type
_entity_poly.pdbx_seq_one_letter_code
_entity_poly.pdbx_strand_id
1 'polypeptide(L)'
;VIAYLVSLATLVCINAILAITLNFIMGYAGIFSLAHAVFFGVGAYVAAFIALQWTDSLLLQLPAAMLIAGVISAALALPAFRVRGDYFVAASLGFQVLAATVFSEWKSVTGGIGGLVGIPPASIAGYSFSDPVQFLGLAGVTLALVVVLTTAIVRSSFGRSLKAIRDSESAALAFGKNVALIKTLSVFYSTAICAVAGVLYADYLSFINVESFTIDASTLFMAMVIVGGIGTVWGPIVGAVLLTLLPAALTYLPFLPRTEIGSVQQMIYGLAMVLLMIFKPDGLMGAKQGEA
;
A
#
# COMPACT_ATOMS: atom_id res chain seq x y z
N VAL A 1 21.13 -11.98 -14.41
CA VAL A 1 20.07 -12.75 -13.75
C VAL A 1 19.98 -12.39 -12.28
N ILE A 2 21.10 -12.41 -11.52
CA ILE A 2 21.07 -12.10 -10.07
C ILE A 2 20.55 -10.69 -9.80
N ALA A 3 21.03 -9.67 -10.50
CA ALA A 3 20.56 -8.28 -10.32
C ALA A 3 19.05 -8.13 -10.58
N TYR A 4 18.52 -8.81 -11.59
CA TYR A 4 17.09 -8.83 -11.88
C TYR A 4 16.26 -9.48 -10.76
N LEU A 5 16.74 -10.60 -10.22
CA LEU A 5 16.08 -11.28 -9.10
C LEU A 5 16.11 -10.43 -7.83
N VAL A 6 17.20 -9.73 -7.56
CA VAL A 6 17.31 -8.78 -6.42
C VAL A 6 16.32 -7.64 -6.59
N SER A 7 16.24 -7.05 -7.79
CA SER A 7 15.27 -5.97 -8.08
C SER A 7 13.83 -6.45 -7.90
N LEU A 8 13.51 -7.63 -8.40
CA LEU A 8 12.18 -8.22 -8.26
C LEU A 8 11.83 -8.51 -6.79
N ALA A 9 12.80 -9.02 -6.01
CA ALA A 9 12.61 -9.26 -4.58
C ALA A 9 12.39 -7.96 -3.80
N THR A 10 13.09 -6.87 -4.16
CA THR A 10 12.88 -5.55 -3.55
C THR A 10 11.47 -5.03 -3.82
N LEU A 11 11.00 -5.13 -5.07
CA LEU A 11 9.61 -4.75 -5.42
C LEU A 11 8.58 -5.61 -4.72
N VAL A 12 8.84 -6.91 -4.53
CA VAL A 12 7.99 -7.80 -3.73
C VAL A 12 7.90 -7.31 -2.28
N CYS A 13 9.01 -6.91 -1.66
CA CYS A 13 8.99 -6.38 -0.29
C CYS A 13 8.16 -5.10 -0.19
N ILE A 14 8.32 -4.16 -1.13
CA ILE A 14 7.55 -2.91 -1.18
C ILE A 14 6.06 -3.19 -1.37
N ASN A 15 5.70 -4.03 -2.34
CA ASN A 15 4.31 -4.41 -2.60
C ASN A 15 3.69 -5.20 -1.45
N ALA A 16 4.47 -6.02 -0.74
CA ALA A 16 4.00 -6.71 0.46
C ALA A 16 3.65 -5.72 1.59
N ILE A 17 4.45 -4.66 1.79
CA ILE A 17 4.12 -3.61 2.75
C ILE A 17 2.79 -2.93 2.36
N LEU A 18 2.61 -2.58 1.07
CA LEU A 18 1.38 -1.97 0.56
C LEU A 18 0.16 -2.88 0.74
N ALA A 19 0.31 -4.15 0.43
CA ALA A 19 -0.76 -5.14 0.61
C ALA A 19 -1.12 -5.36 2.10
N ILE A 20 -0.13 -5.43 3.00
CA ILE A 20 -0.37 -5.57 4.45
C ILE A 20 -1.12 -4.35 4.99
N THR A 21 -0.71 -3.14 4.60
CA THR A 21 -1.34 -1.91 5.07
C THR A 21 -2.76 -1.75 4.56
N LEU A 22 -3.02 -2.09 3.30
CA LEU A 22 -4.38 -2.12 2.76
C LEU A 22 -5.24 -3.20 3.45
N ASN A 23 -4.70 -4.40 3.64
CA ASN A 23 -5.39 -5.47 4.37
C ASN A 23 -5.71 -5.08 5.81
N PHE A 24 -4.89 -4.23 6.44
CA PHE A 24 -5.16 -3.76 7.81
C PHE A 24 -6.48 -2.98 7.87
N ILE A 25 -6.76 -2.08 6.93
CA ILE A 25 -8.04 -1.34 6.92
C ILE A 25 -9.18 -2.15 6.30
N MET A 26 -8.91 -2.92 5.25
CA MET A 26 -9.93 -3.70 4.55
C MET A 26 -10.31 -4.98 5.32
N GLY A 27 -9.32 -5.73 5.77
CA GLY A 27 -9.51 -7.04 6.40
C GLY A 27 -9.90 -6.97 7.87
N TYR A 28 -9.36 -6.02 8.63
CA TYR A 28 -9.60 -5.94 10.08
C TYR A 28 -10.60 -4.84 10.46
N ALA A 29 -10.66 -3.73 9.73
CA ALA A 29 -11.59 -2.63 10.01
C ALA A 29 -12.84 -2.63 9.10
N GLY A 30 -12.88 -3.44 8.04
CA GLY A 30 -13.98 -3.49 7.09
C GLY A 30 -14.10 -2.24 6.21
N ILE A 31 -13.01 -1.49 6.03
CA ILE A 31 -12.98 -0.24 5.29
C ILE A 31 -12.38 -0.48 3.91
N PHE A 32 -13.20 -0.41 2.85
CA PHE A 32 -12.73 -0.49 1.48
C PHE A 32 -12.29 0.89 1.01
N SER A 33 -11.03 1.02 0.56
CA SER A 33 -10.45 2.26 0.07
C SER A 33 -9.76 2.05 -1.28
N LEU A 34 -10.10 2.90 -2.24
CA LEU A 34 -9.46 2.95 -3.56
C LEU A 34 -8.37 4.04 -3.64
N ALA A 35 -8.12 4.77 -2.54
CA ALA A 35 -7.13 5.83 -2.48
C ALA A 35 -5.78 5.39 -1.90
N HIS A 36 -5.50 4.09 -1.83
CA HIS A 36 -4.27 3.61 -1.18
C HIS A 36 -3.02 4.03 -1.94
N ALA A 37 -3.08 4.06 -3.29
CA ALA A 37 -1.99 4.54 -4.13
C ALA A 37 -1.68 6.03 -3.93
N VAL A 38 -2.65 6.85 -3.50
CA VAL A 38 -2.38 8.26 -3.15
C VAL A 38 -1.38 8.36 -2.01
N PHE A 39 -1.59 7.61 -0.93
CA PHE A 39 -0.71 7.67 0.25
C PHE A 39 0.65 7.05 -0.01
N PHE A 40 0.72 6.06 -0.89
CA PHE A 40 1.95 5.56 -1.46
C PHE A 40 2.68 6.67 -2.24
N GLY A 41 1.97 7.41 -3.10
CA GLY A 41 2.49 8.57 -3.83
C GLY A 41 2.93 9.72 -2.91
N VAL A 42 2.11 10.08 -1.90
CA VAL A 42 2.50 11.10 -0.92
C VAL A 42 3.82 10.72 -0.25
N GLY A 43 4.00 9.46 0.16
CA GLY A 43 5.26 8.98 0.73
C GLY A 43 6.44 9.14 -0.22
N ALA A 44 6.26 8.75 -1.49
CA ALA A 44 7.29 8.85 -2.52
C ALA A 44 7.66 10.30 -2.84
N TYR A 45 6.67 11.20 -3.02
CA TYR A 45 6.93 12.61 -3.30
C TYR A 45 7.56 13.36 -2.12
N VAL A 46 7.15 13.06 -0.89
CA VAL A 46 7.78 13.63 0.32
C VAL A 46 9.25 13.19 0.42
N ALA A 47 9.53 11.91 0.19
CA ALA A 47 10.90 11.41 0.18
C ALA A 47 11.74 12.07 -0.90
N ALA A 48 11.23 12.11 -2.14
CA ALA A 48 11.92 12.72 -3.27
C ALA A 48 12.18 14.22 -3.03
N PHE A 49 11.20 14.96 -2.49
CA PHE A 49 11.36 16.37 -2.18
C PHE A 49 12.45 16.60 -1.12
N ILE A 50 12.44 15.83 -0.04
CA ILE A 50 13.44 15.91 1.03
C ILE A 50 14.82 15.53 0.48
N ALA A 51 14.91 14.45 -0.31
CA ALA A 51 16.17 13.96 -0.87
C ALA A 51 16.81 14.97 -1.84
N LEU A 52 16.01 15.64 -2.67
CA LEU A 52 16.50 16.59 -3.66
C LEU A 52 16.80 17.98 -3.09
N GLN A 53 16.12 18.41 -2.01
CA GLN A 53 16.26 19.77 -1.50
C GLN A 53 17.08 19.85 -0.21
N TRP A 54 17.08 18.81 0.63
CA TRP A 54 17.66 18.88 1.98
C TRP A 54 18.67 17.76 2.25
N THR A 55 18.23 16.51 2.28
CA THR A 55 19.10 15.38 2.66
C THR A 55 18.50 14.05 2.20
N ASP A 56 19.38 13.12 1.84
CA ASP A 56 19.08 11.73 1.48
C ASP A 56 18.83 10.82 2.69
N SER A 57 18.79 11.38 3.92
CA SER A 57 18.66 10.61 5.15
C SER A 57 17.25 10.03 5.34
N LEU A 58 17.14 8.70 5.38
CA LEU A 58 15.92 7.97 5.72
C LEU A 58 15.34 8.34 7.09
N LEU A 59 16.21 8.73 8.05
CA LEU A 59 15.78 9.14 9.39
C LEU A 59 14.88 10.38 9.38
N LEU A 60 14.98 11.23 8.34
CA LEU A 60 14.12 12.38 8.16
C LEU A 60 12.96 12.07 7.22
N GLN A 61 13.22 11.34 6.12
CA GLN A 61 12.22 11.02 5.09
C GLN A 61 11.08 10.18 5.67
N LEU A 62 11.38 9.11 6.42
CA LEU A 62 10.38 8.18 6.95
C LEU A 62 9.39 8.87 7.91
N PRO A 63 9.82 9.56 8.99
CA PRO A 63 8.88 10.24 9.89
C PRO A 63 8.07 11.34 9.20
N ALA A 64 8.70 12.11 8.31
CA ALA A 64 8.00 13.16 7.57
C ALA A 64 6.91 12.58 6.65
N ALA A 65 7.23 11.55 5.87
CA ALA A 65 6.28 10.88 5.00
C ALA A 65 5.12 10.25 5.78
N MET A 66 5.42 9.54 6.87
CA MET A 66 4.42 8.92 7.75
C MET A 66 3.47 9.96 8.36
N LEU A 67 4.02 11.08 8.85
CA LEU A 67 3.23 12.13 9.48
C LEU A 67 2.35 12.84 8.45
N ILE A 68 2.89 13.24 7.31
CA ILE A 68 2.14 13.94 6.26
C ILE A 68 1.01 13.05 5.72
N ALA A 69 1.32 11.80 5.34
CA ALA A 69 0.31 10.87 4.84
C ALA A 69 -0.76 10.56 5.90
N GLY A 70 -0.34 10.32 7.13
CA GLY A 70 -1.25 10.06 8.25
C GLY A 70 -2.18 11.25 8.55
N VAL A 71 -1.66 12.48 8.58
CA VAL A 71 -2.47 13.70 8.81
C VAL A 71 -3.47 13.92 7.68
N ILE A 72 -3.04 13.82 6.41
CA ILE A 72 -3.93 13.96 5.25
C ILE A 72 -5.04 12.91 5.32
N SER A 73 -4.69 11.66 5.61
CA SER A 73 -5.68 10.58 5.68
C SER A 73 -6.67 10.76 6.83
N ALA A 74 -6.21 11.21 8.01
CA ALA A 74 -7.08 11.48 9.15
C ALA A 74 -8.03 12.65 8.88
N ALA A 75 -7.55 13.71 8.22
CA ALA A 75 -8.37 14.85 7.82
C ALA A 75 -9.50 14.45 6.86
N LEU A 76 -9.25 13.46 5.98
CA LEU A 76 -10.24 12.92 5.07
C LEU A 76 -11.18 11.91 5.73
N ALA A 77 -10.64 11.07 6.60
CA ALA A 77 -11.39 10.00 7.26
C ALA A 77 -12.41 10.55 8.27
N LEU A 78 -12.06 11.59 9.01
CA LEU A 78 -12.93 12.18 10.04
C LEU A 78 -14.32 12.57 9.53
N PRO A 79 -14.48 13.36 8.45
CA PRO A 79 -15.80 13.69 7.90
C PRO A 79 -16.43 12.49 7.21
N ALA A 80 -15.65 11.64 6.53
CA ALA A 80 -16.16 10.51 5.76
C ALA A 80 -16.83 9.45 6.65
N PHE A 81 -16.34 9.20 7.85
CA PHE A 81 -16.95 8.23 8.79
C PHE A 81 -18.17 8.75 9.55
N ARG A 82 -18.52 10.03 9.39
CA ARG A 82 -19.82 10.57 9.86
C ARG A 82 -20.96 10.22 8.93
N VAL A 83 -20.66 9.80 7.72
CA VAL A 83 -21.61 9.33 6.70
C VAL A 83 -21.56 7.79 6.65
N ARG A 84 -22.57 7.14 6.08
CA ARG A 84 -22.62 5.66 5.97
C ARG A 84 -21.39 5.11 5.23
N GLY A 85 -20.92 3.92 5.63
CA GLY A 85 -19.67 3.31 5.15
C GLY A 85 -19.54 3.18 3.62
N ASP A 86 -20.66 2.98 2.90
CA ASP A 86 -20.65 2.86 1.43
C ASP A 86 -20.19 4.16 0.74
N TYR A 87 -20.48 5.32 1.32
CA TYR A 87 -20.02 6.61 0.79
C TYR A 87 -18.51 6.83 0.93
N PHE A 88 -17.85 6.08 1.84
CA PHE A 88 -16.40 6.16 1.99
C PHE A 88 -15.67 5.64 0.75
N VAL A 89 -16.19 4.59 0.12
CA VAL A 89 -15.61 4.04 -1.13
C VAL A 89 -15.67 5.09 -2.24
N ALA A 90 -16.82 5.72 -2.44
CA ALA A 90 -16.97 6.78 -3.44
C ALA A 90 -16.09 8.00 -3.12
N ALA A 91 -16.01 8.42 -1.84
CA ALA A 91 -15.16 9.51 -1.41
C ALA A 91 -13.66 9.19 -1.64
N SER A 92 -13.24 7.95 -1.38
CA SER A 92 -11.87 7.52 -1.62
C SER A 92 -11.51 7.52 -3.12
N LEU A 93 -12.46 7.14 -3.98
CA LEU A 93 -12.29 7.23 -5.43
C LEU A 93 -12.15 8.69 -5.89
N GLY A 94 -13.03 9.58 -5.42
CA GLY A 94 -12.95 11.01 -5.71
C GLY A 94 -11.62 11.62 -5.25
N PHE A 95 -11.16 11.22 -4.06
CA PHE A 95 -9.86 11.63 -3.54
C PHE A 95 -8.69 11.10 -4.37
N GLN A 96 -8.77 9.86 -4.88
CA GLN A 96 -7.76 9.29 -5.79
C GLN A 96 -7.61 10.15 -7.05
N VAL A 97 -8.73 10.54 -7.67
CA VAL A 97 -8.74 11.39 -8.87
C VAL A 97 -8.19 12.79 -8.57
N LEU A 98 -8.65 13.39 -7.45
CA LEU A 98 -8.17 14.70 -7.02
C LEU A 98 -6.65 14.69 -6.78
N ALA A 99 -6.14 13.69 -6.08
CA ALA A 99 -4.72 13.57 -5.79
C ALA A 99 -3.89 13.36 -7.07
N ALA A 100 -4.37 12.54 -8.01
CA ALA A 100 -3.72 12.36 -9.30
C ALA A 100 -3.63 13.69 -10.07
N THR A 101 -4.69 14.52 -10.04
CA THR A 101 -4.68 15.86 -10.61
C THR A 101 -3.68 16.78 -9.91
N VAL A 102 -3.65 16.76 -8.57
CA VAL A 102 -2.67 17.53 -7.79
C VAL A 102 -1.24 17.11 -8.14
N PHE A 103 -0.97 15.81 -8.22
CA PHE A 103 0.36 15.31 -8.59
C PHE A 103 0.77 15.70 -10.01
N SER A 104 -0.17 15.78 -10.96
CA SER A 104 0.12 16.17 -12.35
C SER A 104 0.28 17.67 -12.56
N GLU A 105 -0.40 18.50 -11.76
CA GLU A 105 -0.42 19.94 -11.95
C GLU A 105 0.58 20.69 -11.04
N TRP A 106 0.97 20.14 -9.92
CA TRP A 106 1.85 20.80 -8.95
C TRP A 106 3.34 20.71 -9.34
N LYS A 107 3.69 21.28 -10.48
CA LYS A 107 5.02 21.17 -11.10
C LYS A 107 6.20 21.53 -10.17
N SER A 108 6.01 22.49 -9.25
CA SER A 108 7.09 22.93 -8.34
C SER A 108 7.46 21.91 -7.27
N VAL A 109 6.58 20.97 -6.92
CA VAL A 109 6.78 19.97 -5.85
C VAL A 109 6.90 18.57 -6.42
N THR A 110 6.05 18.23 -7.38
CA THR A 110 5.94 16.86 -7.92
C THR A 110 6.66 16.69 -9.26
N GLY A 111 7.14 17.78 -9.89
CA GLY A 111 7.63 17.75 -11.27
C GLY A 111 6.53 17.63 -12.32
N GLY A 112 5.26 17.53 -11.91
CA GLY A 112 4.10 17.37 -12.80
C GLY A 112 4.11 16.02 -13.52
N ILE A 113 3.61 15.99 -14.76
CA ILE A 113 3.54 14.75 -15.58
C ILE A 113 4.94 14.17 -15.85
N GLY A 114 5.99 15.00 -15.90
CA GLY A 114 7.38 14.56 -16.10
C GLY A 114 7.98 13.81 -14.90
N GLY A 115 7.39 13.96 -13.73
CA GLY A 115 7.87 13.35 -12.49
C GLY A 115 9.16 13.96 -11.94
N LEU A 116 9.75 13.32 -10.96
CA LEU A 116 11.03 13.71 -10.35
C LEU A 116 12.10 12.68 -10.69
N VAL A 117 13.24 13.16 -11.17
CA VAL A 117 14.39 12.33 -11.61
C VAL A 117 15.61 12.65 -10.77
N GLY A 118 16.49 11.66 -10.61
CA GLY A 118 17.77 11.85 -9.93
C GLY A 118 17.66 11.88 -8.42
N ILE A 119 16.68 11.17 -7.86
CA ILE A 119 16.55 10.99 -6.41
C ILE A 119 17.78 10.21 -5.93
N PRO A 120 18.57 10.76 -4.98
CA PRO A 120 19.74 10.06 -4.45
C PRO A 120 19.32 8.79 -3.69
N PRO A 121 20.19 7.77 -3.67
CA PRO A 121 19.90 6.56 -2.90
C PRO A 121 19.79 6.88 -1.40
N ALA A 122 18.90 6.15 -0.72
CA ALA A 122 18.70 6.28 0.72
C ALA A 122 19.99 6.21 1.53
N SER A 123 20.12 7.04 2.56
CA SER A 123 21.21 6.97 3.51
C SER A 123 20.73 6.85 4.97
N ILE A 124 21.50 6.15 5.82
CA ILE A 124 21.30 6.09 7.27
C ILE A 124 22.62 6.43 7.94
N ALA A 125 22.65 7.51 8.71
CA ALA A 125 23.84 7.96 9.46
C ALA A 125 25.13 8.06 8.58
N GLY A 126 24.97 8.51 7.32
CA GLY A 126 26.07 8.66 6.37
C GLY A 126 26.43 7.39 5.57
N TYR A 127 25.78 6.27 5.83
CA TYR A 127 25.93 5.06 5.03
C TYR A 127 24.87 5.04 3.93
N SER A 128 25.30 5.04 2.65
CA SER A 128 24.41 5.03 1.49
C SER A 128 24.10 3.62 1.01
N PHE A 129 22.83 3.33 0.76
CA PHE A 129 22.33 2.04 0.26
C PHE A 129 22.27 2.04 -1.29
N SER A 130 23.41 2.31 -1.94
CA SER A 130 23.49 2.34 -3.41
C SER A 130 23.57 0.96 -4.06
N ASP A 131 23.98 -0.07 -3.31
CA ASP A 131 24.03 -1.45 -3.80
C ASP A 131 22.63 -2.08 -3.72
N PRO A 132 22.12 -2.68 -4.83
CA PRO A 132 20.81 -3.34 -4.84
C PRO A 132 20.62 -4.43 -3.78
N VAL A 133 21.68 -5.17 -3.42
CA VAL A 133 21.62 -6.22 -2.39
C VAL A 133 21.45 -5.61 -1.00
N GLN A 134 22.15 -4.52 -0.71
CA GLN A 134 22.02 -3.80 0.56
C GLN A 134 20.62 -3.17 0.68
N PHE A 135 20.10 -2.61 -0.41
CA PHE A 135 18.76 -2.06 -0.43
C PHE A 135 17.67 -3.13 -0.24
N LEU A 136 17.87 -4.33 -0.82
CA LEU A 136 16.98 -5.47 -0.54
C LEU A 136 16.99 -5.84 0.95
N GLY A 137 18.16 -5.80 1.60
CA GLY A 137 18.27 -6.00 3.04
C GLY A 137 17.47 -4.97 3.84
N LEU A 138 17.56 -3.69 3.46
CA LEU A 138 16.80 -2.60 4.07
C LEU A 138 15.28 -2.80 3.87
N ALA A 139 14.84 -3.10 2.65
CA ALA A 139 13.44 -3.36 2.35
C ALA A 139 12.90 -4.59 3.10
N GLY A 140 13.70 -5.65 3.22
CA GLY A 140 13.36 -6.85 3.98
C GLY A 140 13.23 -6.59 5.47
N VAL A 141 14.14 -5.82 6.07
CA VAL A 141 14.06 -5.41 7.49
C VAL A 141 12.82 -4.56 7.72
N THR A 142 12.54 -3.60 6.82
CA THR A 142 11.35 -2.75 6.92
C THR A 142 10.07 -3.59 6.80
N LEU A 143 9.99 -4.53 5.87
CA LEU A 143 8.86 -5.46 5.76
C LEU A 143 8.68 -6.27 7.05
N ALA A 144 9.76 -6.84 7.59
CA ALA A 144 9.70 -7.60 8.84
C ALA A 144 9.19 -6.75 10.01
N LEU A 145 9.65 -5.49 10.11
CA LEU A 145 9.18 -4.54 11.12
C LEU A 145 7.67 -4.26 10.96
N VAL A 146 7.21 -4.02 9.72
CA VAL A 146 5.79 -3.78 9.42
C VAL A 146 4.94 -5.00 9.78
N VAL A 147 5.39 -6.22 9.47
CA VAL A 147 4.70 -7.46 9.85
C VAL A 147 4.57 -7.58 11.36
N VAL A 148 5.67 -7.35 12.10
CA VAL A 148 5.68 -7.41 13.57
C VAL A 148 4.75 -6.37 14.18
N LEU A 149 4.85 -5.10 13.74
CA LEU A 149 4.01 -4.00 14.23
C LEU A 149 2.52 -4.26 13.94
N THR A 150 2.19 -4.64 12.71
CA THR A 150 0.80 -4.93 12.32
C THR A 150 0.25 -6.11 13.11
N THR A 151 1.03 -7.18 13.29
CA THR A 151 0.64 -8.35 14.08
C THR A 151 0.40 -7.96 15.55
N ALA A 152 1.28 -7.17 16.15
CA ALA A 152 1.14 -6.68 17.51
C ALA A 152 -0.15 -5.85 17.69
N ILE A 153 -0.43 -4.94 16.76
CA ILE A 153 -1.65 -4.12 16.78
C ILE A 153 -2.91 -4.98 16.61
N VAL A 154 -2.91 -5.91 15.66
CA VAL A 154 -4.06 -6.79 15.41
C VAL A 154 -4.36 -7.70 16.60
N ARG A 155 -3.35 -8.11 17.36
CA ARG A 155 -3.50 -8.92 18.60
C ARG A 155 -3.86 -8.09 19.83
N SER A 156 -3.72 -6.78 19.78
CA SER A 156 -4.02 -5.85 20.89
C SER A 156 -5.52 -5.66 21.13
N SER A 157 -5.88 -4.91 22.18
CA SER A 157 -7.27 -4.48 22.43
C SER A 157 -7.83 -3.61 21.31
N PHE A 158 -6.98 -2.82 20.65
CA PHE A 158 -7.35 -2.01 19.50
C PHE A 158 -7.76 -2.89 18.31
N GLY A 159 -6.98 -3.93 17.98
CA GLY A 159 -7.29 -4.87 16.91
C GLY A 159 -8.59 -5.66 17.16
N ARG A 160 -8.85 -6.04 18.42
CA ARG A 160 -10.14 -6.67 18.80
C ARG A 160 -11.32 -5.71 18.59
N SER A 161 -11.14 -4.42 18.91
CA SER A 161 -12.17 -3.41 18.69
C SER A 161 -12.43 -3.18 17.19
N LEU A 162 -11.38 -3.22 16.34
CA LEU A 162 -11.53 -3.14 14.88
C LEU A 162 -12.36 -4.30 14.33
N LYS A 163 -12.05 -5.52 14.72
CA LYS A 163 -12.83 -6.71 14.30
C LYS A 163 -14.29 -6.62 14.74
N ALA A 164 -14.55 -6.20 15.99
CA ALA A 164 -15.91 -5.99 16.48
C ALA A 164 -16.68 -4.94 15.67
N ILE A 165 -16.02 -3.84 15.26
CA ILE A 165 -16.61 -2.81 14.41
C ILE A 165 -16.88 -3.35 13.00
N ARG A 166 -15.97 -4.14 12.44
CA ARG A 166 -16.13 -4.80 11.14
C ARG A 166 -17.34 -5.72 11.13
N ASP A 167 -17.50 -6.51 12.19
CA ASP A 167 -18.56 -7.52 12.27
C ASP A 167 -19.93 -6.88 12.57
N SER A 168 -19.99 -5.86 13.45
CA SER A 168 -21.21 -5.06 13.69
C SER A 168 -20.89 -3.71 14.31
N GLU A 169 -21.04 -2.66 13.51
CA GLU A 169 -20.80 -1.28 13.94
C GLU A 169 -21.81 -0.83 15.02
N SER A 170 -23.08 -1.22 14.88
CA SER A 170 -24.15 -0.93 15.85
C SER A 170 -23.90 -1.59 17.20
N ALA A 171 -23.45 -2.83 17.22
CA ALA A 171 -23.09 -3.52 18.45
C ALA A 171 -21.88 -2.85 19.13
N ALA A 172 -20.85 -2.47 18.38
CA ALA A 172 -19.69 -1.79 18.93
C ALA A 172 -20.05 -0.45 19.56
N LEU A 173 -20.98 0.32 18.95
CA LEU A 173 -21.52 1.56 19.51
C LEU A 173 -22.29 1.31 20.81
N ALA A 174 -23.12 0.25 20.87
CA ALA A 174 -23.88 -0.11 22.06
C ALA A 174 -22.96 -0.46 23.26
N PHE A 175 -21.76 -1.01 22.99
CA PHE A 175 -20.72 -1.25 23.99
C PHE A 175 -19.85 0.00 24.30
N GLY A 176 -20.28 1.18 23.88
CA GLY A 176 -19.63 2.46 24.19
C GLY A 176 -18.31 2.69 23.44
N LYS A 177 -18.05 1.98 22.34
CA LYS A 177 -16.85 2.20 21.53
C LYS A 177 -17.01 3.46 20.66
N ASN A 178 -15.98 4.30 20.64
CA ASN A 178 -15.95 5.42 19.69
C ASN A 178 -15.51 4.93 18.31
N VAL A 179 -16.48 4.49 17.52
CA VAL A 179 -16.26 3.88 16.20
C VAL A 179 -15.53 4.82 15.25
N ALA A 180 -15.92 6.10 15.20
CA ALA A 180 -15.30 7.08 14.32
C ALA A 180 -13.80 7.26 14.64
N LEU A 181 -13.44 7.38 15.91
CA LEU A 181 -12.05 7.51 16.34
C LEU A 181 -11.24 6.26 15.99
N ILE A 182 -11.78 5.06 16.28
CA ILE A 182 -11.08 3.80 16.02
C ILE A 182 -10.85 3.60 14.52
N LYS A 183 -11.86 3.88 13.68
CA LYS A 183 -11.72 3.84 12.22
C LYS A 183 -10.70 4.86 11.71
N THR A 184 -10.74 6.11 12.21
CA THR A 184 -9.79 7.16 11.82
C THR A 184 -8.35 6.77 12.19
N LEU A 185 -8.12 6.26 13.40
CA LEU A 185 -6.79 5.80 13.82
C LEU A 185 -6.29 4.61 13.00
N SER A 186 -7.20 3.72 12.56
CA SER A 186 -6.81 2.61 11.70
C SER A 186 -6.39 3.08 10.30
N VAL A 187 -7.09 4.05 9.73
CA VAL A 187 -6.71 4.66 8.44
C VAL A 187 -5.39 5.42 8.59
N PHE A 188 -5.23 6.22 9.64
CA PHE A 188 -3.97 6.93 9.94
C PHE A 188 -2.78 5.96 9.99
N TYR A 189 -2.88 4.88 10.77
CA TYR A 189 -1.83 3.87 10.87
C TYR A 189 -1.51 3.25 9.51
N SER A 190 -2.54 2.80 8.80
CA SER A 190 -2.40 2.16 7.50
C SER A 190 -1.69 3.05 6.48
N THR A 191 -2.12 4.30 6.36
CA THR A 191 -1.57 5.25 5.38
C THR A 191 -0.17 5.75 5.78
N ALA A 192 0.10 5.91 7.07
CA ALA A 192 1.44 6.24 7.56
C ALA A 192 2.45 5.14 7.18
N ILE A 193 2.10 3.87 7.36
CA ILE A 193 2.98 2.75 6.95
C ILE A 193 3.00 2.58 5.42
N CYS A 194 1.89 2.85 4.73
CA CYS A 194 1.86 2.88 3.27
C CYS A 194 2.86 3.89 2.69
N ALA A 195 2.98 5.08 3.32
CA ALA A 195 3.96 6.08 2.94
C ALA A 195 5.42 5.60 3.08
N VAL A 196 5.72 4.72 4.04
CA VAL A 196 7.04 4.08 4.16
C VAL A 196 7.39 3.29 2.90
N ALA A 197 6.44 2.54 2.35
CA ALA A 197 6.65 1.86 1.07
C ALA A 197 6.91 2.86 -0.07
N GLY A 198 6.26 4.04 -0.03
CA GLY A 198 6.49 5.13 -0.98
C GLY A 198 7.92 5.69 -0.91
N VAL A 199 8.43 5.89 0.30
CA VAL A 199 9.83 6.31 0.51
C VAL A 199 10.79 5.28 -0.10
N LEU A 200 10.64 4.01 0.26
CA LEU A 200 11.49 2.94 -0.27
C LEU A 200 11.41 2.84 -1.81
N TYR A 201 10.23 3.05 -2.38
CA TYR A 201 10.04 3.01 -3.82
C TYR A 201 10.77 4.16 -4.54
N ALA A 202 10.66 5.38 -4.02
CA ALA A 202 11.32 6.56 -4.59
C ALA A 202 12.84 6.43 -4.54
N ASP A 203 13.39 6.04 -3.39
CA ASP A 203 14.83 5.88 -3.18
C ASP A 203 15.40 4.71 -4.00
N TYR A 204 14.60 3.66 -4.22
CA TYR A 204 15.04 2.50 -5.00
C TYR A 204 15.08 2.78 -6.50
N LEU A 205 14.04 3.40 -7.06
CA LEU A 205 13.95 3.64 -8.50
C LEU A 205 14.71 4.89 -8.95
N SER A 206 15.05 5.81 -8.01
CA SER A 206 15.63 7.14 -8.30
C SER A 206 14.81 7.99 -9.28
N PHE A 207 13.58 7.58 -9.54
CA PHE A 207 12.62 8.23 -10.43
C PHE A 207 11.19 7.90 -10.00
N ILE A 208 10.34 8.92 -9.95
CA ILE A 208 8.91 8.75 -9.69
C ILE A 208 8.09 9.60 -10.64
N ASN A 209 6.95 9.07 -11.08
CA ASN A 209 5.99 9.77 -11.93
C ASN A 209 4.56 9.56 -11.42
N VAL A 210 3.61 10.33 -11.92
CA VAL A 210 2.20 10.28 -11.53
C VAL A 210 1.56 8.92 -11.87
N GLU A 211 2.00 8.30 -12.97
CA GLU A 211 1.46 7.03 -13.47
C GLU A 211 1.62 5.88 -12.47
N SER A 212 2.66 5.94 -11.62
CA SER A 212 2.90 4.93 -10.58
C SER A 212 1.87 4.97 -9.44
N PHE A 213 1.08 6.04 -9.31
CA PHE A 213 0.18 6.31 -8.18
C PHE A 213 -1.28 6.46 -8.61
N THR A 214 -1.64 5.83 -9.72
CA THR A 214 -3.00 5.86 -10.29
C THR A 214 -3.94 4.87 -9.60
N ILE A 215 -5.19 4.89 -10.04
CA ILE A 215 -6.22 3.93 -9.58
C ILE A 215 -5.84 2.48 -9.91
N ASP A 216 -5.09 2.26 -11.00
CA ASP A 216 -4.61 0.93 -11.39
C ASP A 216 -3.68 0.34 -10.32
N ALA A 217 -2.81 1.15 -9.73
CA ALA A 217 -1.99 0.72 -8.61
C ALA A 217 -2.84 0.37 -7.37
N SER A 218 -3.86 1.19 -7.05
CA SER A 218 -4.79 0.89 -5.95
C SER A 218 -5.55 -0.42 -6.16
N THR A 219 -6.00 -0.68 -7.40
CA THR A 219 -6.68 -1.94 -7.76
C THR A 219 -5.73 -3.14 -7.70
N LEU A 220 -4.47 -2.97 -8.09
CA LEU A 220 -3.44 -4.00 -7.95
C LEU A 220 -3.20 -4.37 -6.48
N PHE A 221 -3.07 -3.37 -5.58
CA PHE A 221 -2.91 -3.64 -4.16
C PHE A 221 -4.14 -4.34 -3.57
N MET A 222 -5.34 -3.96 -4.00
CA MET A 222 -6.57 -4.66 -3.62
C MET A 222 -6.57 -6.11 -4.13
N ALA A 223 -6.15 -6.36 -5.37
CA ALA A 223 -6.02 -7.70 -5.91
C ALA A 223 -5.04 -8.55 -5.08
N MET A 224 -3.90 -7.99 -4.65
CA MET A 224 -2.93 -8.68 -3.79
C MET A 224 -3.57 -9.12 -2.46
N VAL A 225 -4.41 -8.27 -1.86
CA VAL A 225 -5.11 -8.57 -0.60
C VAL A 225 -6.17 -9.65 -0.81
N ILE A 226 -7.00 -9.53 -1.85
CA ILE A 226 -8.09 -10.48 -2.13
C ILE A 226 -7.52 -11.84 -2.51
N VAL A 227 -6.56 -11.87 -3.42
CA VAL A 227 -5.91 -13.12 -3.87
C VAL A 227 -5.17 -13.79 -2.72
N GLY A 228 -4.46 -13.02 -1.92
CA GLY A 228 -3.70 -13.53 -0.80
C GLY A 228 -4.58 -14.08 0.33
N GLY A 229 -5.66 -13.38 0.65
CA GLY A 229 -6.61 -13.71 1.73
C GLY A 229 -6.82 -12.55 2.69
N ILE A 230 -8.04 -12.02 2.69
CA ILE A 230 -8.46 -10.86 3.50
C ILE A 230 -8.46 -11.25 4.98
N GLY A 231 -7.99 -10.33 5.84
CA GLY A 231 -8.04 -10.50 7.31
C GLY A 231 -6.98 -11.42 7.90
N THR A 232 -6.00 -11.85 7.09
CA THR A 232 -4.81 -12.59 7.55
C THR A 232 -3.55 -11.75 7.40
N VAL A 233 -2.52 -12.01 8.20
CA VAL A 233 -1.25 -11.26 8.11
C VAL A 233 -0.39 -11.76 6.94
N TRP A 234 -0.39 -13.07 6.71
CA TRP A 234 0.45 -13.72 5.70
C TRP A 234 -0.16 -13.73 4.30
N GLY A 235 -1.51 -13.71 4.21
CA GLY A 235 -2.21 -13.70 2.92
C GLY A 235 -1.75 -12.59 1.98
N PRO A 236 -1.78 -11.32 2.38
CA PRO A 236 -1.34 -10.21 1.54
C PRO A 236 0.11 -10.33 1.04
N ILE A 237 1.01 -10.93 1.84
CA ILE A 237 2.39 -11.19 1.44
C ILE A 237 2.43 -12.18 0.28
N VAL A 238 1.69 -13.29 0.40
CA VAL A 238 1.60 -14.30 -0.67
C VAL A 238 0.96 -13.70 -1.92
N GLY A 239 -0.10 -12.91 -1.77
CA GLY A 239 -0.73 -12.18 -2.87
C GLY A 239 0.25 -11.21 -3.56
N ALA A 240 1.02 -10.45 -2.77
CA ALA A 240 2.05 -9.55 -3.31
C ALA A 240 3.14 -10.31 -4.07
N VAL A 241 3.64 -11.42 -3.54
CA VAL A 241 4.61 -12.28 -4.24
C VAL A 241 4.04 -12.76 -5.58
N LEU A 242 2.85 -13.35 -5.56
CA LEU A 242 2.23 -13.90 -6.76
C LEU A 242 1.99 -12.84 -7.84
N LEU A 243 1.37 -11.72 -7.48
CA LEU A 243 1.00 -10.70 -8.47
C LEU A 243 2.19 -9.85 -8.91
N THR A 244 3.24 -9.71 -8.11
CA THR A 244 4.49 -9.03 -8.53
C THR A 244 5.33 -9.94 -9.43
N LEU A 245 5.30 -11.26 -9.24
CA LEU A 245 6.01 -12.20 -10.11
C LEU A 245 5.28 -12.47 -11.43
N LEU A 246 3.97 -12.25 -11.50
CA LEU A 246 3.15 -12.55 -12.67
C LEU A 246 3.61 -11.83 -13.95
N PRO A 247 3.91 -10.51 -13.97
CA PRO A 247 4.42 -9.84 -15.16
C PRO A 247 5.76 -10.43 -15.63
N ALA A 248 6.63 -10.76 -14.68
CA ALA A 248 7.91 -11.40 -14.97
C ALA A 248 7.70 -12.78 -15.64
N ALA A 249 6.76 -13.57 -15.14
CA ALA A 249 6.39 -14.85 -15.74
C ALA A 249 5.79 -14.69 -17.15
N LEU A 250 4.91 -13.70 -17.36
CA LEU A 250 4.29 -13.42 -18.66
C LEU A 250 5.32 -13.03 -19.73
N THR A 251 6.41 -12.37 -19.35
CA THR A 251 7.47 -11.97 -20.29
C THR A 251 8.17 -13.17 -20.95
N TYR A 252 8.14 -14.35 -20.31
CA TYR A 252 8.71 -15.59 -20.87
C TYR A 252 7.76 -16.35 -21.82
N LEU A 253 6.51 -15.89 -21.98
CA LEU A 253 5.55 -16.52 -22.90
C LEU A 253 5.79 -16.02 -24.34
N PRO A 254 6.17 -16.91 -25.28
CA PRO A 254 6.55 -16.49 -26.63
C PRO A 254 5.39 -16.01 -27.50
N PHE A 255 4.15 -16.18 -27.03
CA PHE A 255 2.93 -15.86 -27.79
C PHE A 255 2.42 -14.42 -27.54
N LEU A 256 2.98 -13.69 -26.56
CA LEU A 256 2.49 -12.37 -26.17
C LEU A 256 3.42 -11.28 -26.69
N PRO A 257 2.91 -10.33 -27.50
CA PRO A 257 3.65 -9.13 -27.85
C PRO A 257 3.97 -8.32 -26.57
N ARG A 258 5.19 -7.83 -26.47
CA ARG A 258 5.64 -7.08 -25.28
C ARG A 258 4.80 -5.84 -24.99
N THR A 259 4.19 -5.26 -26.02
CA THR A 259 3.31 -4.09 -25.93
C THR A 259 1.97 -4.38 -25.25
N GLU A 260 1.53 -5.64 -25.24
CA GLU A 260 0.22 -6.05 -24.70
C GLU A 260 0.31 -6.68 -23.30
N ILE A 261 1.53 -6.89 -22.77
CA ILE A 261 1.74 -7.54 -21.47
C ILE A 261 0.97 -6.81 -20.36
N GLY A 262 0.95 -5.46 -20.35
CA GLY A 262 0.23 -4.68 -19.33
C GLY A 262 -1.29 -4.91 -19.37
N SER A 263 -1.89 -4.91 -20.55
CA SER A 263 -3.33 -5.16 -20.70
C SER A 263 -3.71 -6.59 -20.31
N VAL A 264 -2.91 -7.57 -20.74
CA VAL A 264 -3.10 -8.98 -20.38
C VAL A 264 -2.94 -9.17 -18.86
N GLN A 265 -1.98 -8.49 -18.24
CA GLN A 265 -1.77 -8.51 -16.81
C GLN A 265 -3.00 -7.99 -16.04
N GLN A 266 -3.58 -6.86 -16.45
CA GLN A 266 -4.81 -6.32 -15.83
C GLN A 266 -6.00 -7.27 -15.99
N MET A 267 -6.15 -7.91 -17.17
CA MET A 267 -7.18 -8.94 -17.40
C MET A 267 -6.99 -10.12 -16.45
N ILE A 268 -5.77 -10.60 -16.27
CA ILE A 268 -5.47 -11.72 -15.37
C ILE A 268 -5.78 -11.33 -13.92
N TYR A 269 -5.44 -10.11 -13.48
CA TYR A 269 -5.77 -9.64 -12.13
C TYR A 269 -7.28 -9.62 -11.91
N GLY A 270 -8.05 -9.04 -12.84
CA GLY A 270 -9.51 -9.01 -12.76
C GLY A 270 -10.13 -10.41 -12.75
N LEU A 271 -9.68 -11.27 -13.66
CA LEU A 271 -10.15 -12.65 -13.74
C LEU A 271 -9.80 -13.46 -12.47
N ALA A 272 -8.58 -13.33 -11.97
CA ALA A 272 -8.15 -13.99 -10.74
C ALA A 272 -9.00 -13.56 -9.54
N MET A 273 -9.29 -12.26 -9.40
CA MET A 273 -10.18 -11.75 -8.34
C MET A 273 -11.58 -12.38 -8.45
N VAL A 274 -12.20 -12.37 -9.64
CA VAL A 274 -13.54 -12.93 -9.86
C VAL A 274 -13.56 -14.43 -9.56
N LEU A 275 -12.60 -15.19 -10.08
CA LEU A 275 -12.54 -16.65 -9.85
C LEU A 275 -12.33 -16.98 -8.38
N LEU A 276 -11.47 -16.25 -7.68
CA LEU A 276 -11.24 -16.47 -6.25
C LEU A 276 -12.48 -16.10 -5.42
N MET A 277 -13.17 -15.00 -5.74
CA MET A 277 -14.41 -14.65 -5.04
C MET A 277 -15.51 -15.72 -5.22
N ILE A 278 -15.55 -16.40 -6.37
CA ILE A 278 -16.54 -17.47 -6.64
C ILE A 278 -16.14 -18.79 -5.96
N PHE A 279 -14.89 -19.23 -6.15
CA PHE A 279 -14.44 -20.56 -5.75
C PHE A 279 -13.80 -20.63 -4.37
N LYS A 280 -13.19 -19.53 -3.90
CA LYS A 280 -12.48 -19.47 -2.63
C LYS A 280 -12.56 -18.07 -2.02
N PRO A 281 -13.72 -17.67 -1.51
CA PRO A 281 -13.98 -16.30 -1.03
C PRO A 281 -13.01 -15.86 0.08
N ASP A 282 -12.42 -16.83 0.82
CA ASP A 282 -11.42 -16.53 1.86
C ASP A 282 -10.02 -16.22 1.29
N GLY A 283 -9.80 -16.33 -0.02
CA GLY A 283 -8.47 -16.19 -0.65
C GLY A 283 -7.59 -17.42 -0.47
N LEU A 284 -6.32 -17.33 -0.90
CA LEU A 284 -5.39 -18.47 -0.85
C LEU A 284 -5.03 -18.90 0.58
N MET A 285 -4.85 -17.93 1.48
CA MET A 285 -4.49 -18.13 2.90
C MET A 285 -5.56 -17.62 3.88
N GLY A 286 -6.82 -17.45 3.42
CA GLY A 286 -7.91 -16.99 4.28
C GLY A 286 -8.19 -17.99 5.41
N ALA A 287 -8.45 -17.47 6.61
CA ALA A 287 -8.94 -18.30 7.71
C ALA A 287 -10.37 -18.77 7.40
N LYS A 288 -10.66 -20.06 7.51
CA LYS A 288 -12.03 -20.57 7.40
C LYS A 288 -12.93 -19.80 8.37
N GLN A 289 -13.97 -19.17 7.85
CA GLN A 289 -15.02 -18.60 8.69
C GLN A 289 -15.68 -19.75 9.47
N GLY A 290 -15.26 -19.99 10.69
CA GLY A 290 -15.82 -21.07 11.53
C GLY A 290 -14.96 -21.53 12.70
N GLU A 291 -13.72 -21.07 12.84
CA GLU A 291 -12.82 -21.45 13.93
C GLU A 291 -12.27 -20.23 14.69
N ALA A 292 -13.13 -19.33 15.15
CA ALA A 292 -12.73 -18.25 16.06
C ALA A 292 -13.81 -18.06 17.14
#